data_82e98f3506fe579c94d92f88edf14f6e
#
_entry.id   82e98f3506fe579c94d92f88edf14f6e
#
_cell.length_a   1.000
_cell.length_b   1.000
_cell.length_c   1.000
_cell.angle_alpha   90.00
_cell.angle_beta   90.00
_cell.angle_gamma   90.00
#
_symmetry.space_group_name_H-M   'P 1'
#
loop_
_entity.id
_entity.type
_entity.pdbx_description
1 polymer ?
#
loop_
_entity_poly.entity_id
_entity_poly.type
_entity_poly.pdbx_seq_one_letter_code
_entity_poly.pdbx_strand_id
1 'polypeptide(L)'
;MYETTMTGSFYRTREIEELLKASKTGEVDITHEDMIRAAERLAISDQLHPLGSPVGLSWVSNGEERKSGYTTYIPNRFHGFSSKYRVSQEFSSLFYQELMDANPLMGERISNSVAFSLPSIEDKLVFTGEKLAHKEAEDAKELAKELGAKRIFIPSPLPGVITVFYPPCKPYHDHDDFLFDLSKEYRAILFVEGVDLQIDSPDLAMAKSLGVDWTRDFFNVLPKHVEAINESIKGLPRERIRVHYCYGNYSAAHLTDPDYSKVLPEILKLKVGTIVGEMANPRHAGDPQIIKRYTKEYGWPKDLRFAAGVIDVKSPFVETPESVNLKLHNLSDIDEIGEERVLGGTDCGFETFSGLGNIPKSIALQKLKSLAEGATMDLNKKLKY
;
A
#
# COMPACT_ATOMS: atom_id res chain seq x y z
N MET A 1 -8.36 -20.42 -10.70
CA MET A 1 -9.00 -19.10 -10.49
C MET A 1 -8.33 -18.40 -9.32
N TYR A 2 -7.83 -17.20 -9.52
CA TYR A 2 -7.10 -16.44 -8.51
C TYR A 2 -8.03 -15.48 -7.76
N GLU A 3 -7.82 -15.32 -6.47
CA GLU A 3 -8.38 -14.20 -5.75
C GLU A 3 -7.71 -12.89 -6.19
N THR A 4 -8.42 -11.77 -6.05
CA THR A 4 -7.95 -10.47 -6.51
C THR A 4 -8.05 -9.42 -5.40
N THR A 5 -7.14 -8.45 -5.44
CA THR A 5 -7.06 -7.35 -4.48
C THR A 5 -6.47 -6.11 -5.13
N MET A 6 -6.45 -5.01 -4.40
CA MET A 6 -5.63 -3.85 -4.72
C MET A 6 -4.79 -3.44 -3.51
N THR A 7 -3.95 -2.42 -3.69
CA THR A 7 -3.17 -1.83 -2.60
C THR A 7 -3.88 -0.57 -2.11
N GLY A 8 -4.61 -0.68 -1.01
CA GLY A 8 -5.20 0.36 -0.18
C GLY A 8 -5.95 1.51 -0.88
N SER A 9 -5.22 2.55 -1.23
CA SER A 9 -5.81 3.84 -1.63
C SER A 9 -6.49 3.84 -2.99
N PHE A 10 -7.67 4.48 -3.02
CA PHE A 10 -8.46 4.71 -4.23
C PHE A 10 -8.73 6.22 -4.41
N TYR A 11 -9.47 6.61 -5.44
CA TYR A 11 -9.76 8.01 -5.75
C TYR A 11 -10.80 8.58 -4.79
N ARG A 12 -10.39 9.62 -4.04
CA ARG A 12 -11.30 10.38 -3.16
C ARG A 12 -12.39 11.06 -3.98
N THR A 13 -13.58 11.21 -3.39
CA THR A 13 -14.58 12.07 -3.98
C THR A 13 -14.17 13.54 -3.86
N ARG A 14 -14.70 14.40 -4.72
CA ARG A 14 -14.38 15.84 -4.69
C ARG A 14 -14.68 16.47 -3.34
N GLU A 15 -15.81 16.11 -2.75
CA GLU A 15 -16.23 16.59 -1.45
C GLU A 15 -15.25 16.20 -0.35
N ILE A 16 -14.75 14.97 -0.37
CA ILE A 16 -13.71 14.48 0.55
C ILE A 16 -12.38 15.20 0.32
N GLU A 17 -11.97 15.41 -0.93
CA GLU A 17 -10.76 16.18 -1.23
C GLU A 17 -10.81 17.60 -0.67
N GLU A 18 -11.97 18.27 -0.78
CA GLU A 18 -12.17 19.63 -0.24
C GLU A 18 -12.06 19.64 1.30
N LEU A 19 -12.62 18.64 1.99
CA LEU A 19 -12.48 18.47 3.44
C LEU A 19 -11.03 18.18 3.85
N LEU A 20 -10.34 17.32 3.12
CA LEU A 20 -8.94 16.98 3.38
C LEU A 20 -8.00 18.18 3.17
N LYS A 21 -8.25 19.01 2.15
CA LYS A 21 -7.52 20.28 1.93
C LYS A 21 -7.72 21.28 3.07
N ALA A 22 -8.89 21.29 3.69
CA ALA A 22 -9.19 22.14 4.84
C ALA A 22 -8.65 21.56 6.16
N SER A 23 -8.39 20.26 6.20
CA SER A 23 -7.88 19.57 7.38
C SER A 23 -6.41 19.93 7.66
N LYS A 24 -6.09 20.17 8.92
CA LYS A 24 -4.71 20.39 9.40
C LYS A 24 -4.04 19.09 9.87
N THR A 25 -4.80 18.00 9.95
CA THR A 25 -4.37 16.75 10.57
C THR A 25 -4.21 15.61 9.56
N GLY A 26 -4.48 15.88 8.28
CA GLY A 26 -4.40 14.88 7.22
C GLY A 26 -5.51 13.82 7.25
N GLU A 27 -6.54 14.01 8.08
CA GLU A 27 -7.72 13.14 8.17
C GLU A 27 -8.99 14.00 8.17
N VAL A 28 -10.09 13.50 7.59
CA VAL A 28 -11.41 14.18 7.64
C VAL A 28 -11.95 14.11 9.06
N ASP A 29 -12.47 15.23 9.55
CA ASP A 29 -13.10 15.29 10.86
C ASP A 29 -14.32 14.37 10.93
N ILE A 30 -14.48 13.64 12.03
CA ILE A 30 -15.55 12.68 12.27
C ILE A 30 -16.95 13.32 12.24
N THR A 31 -17.06 14.63 12.40
CA THR A 31 -18.32 15.36 12.22
C THR A 31 -18.90 15.25 10.81
N HIS A 32 -18.09 14.85 9.82
CA HIS A 32 -18.50 14.58 8.43
C HIS A 32 -18.71 13.08 8.15
N GLU A 33 -19.07 12.29 9.15
CA GLU A 33 -19.17 10.82 9.07
C GLU A 33 -20.04 10.33 7.91
N ASP A 34 -21.19 10.97 7.65
CA ASP A 34 -22.08 10.58 6.55
C ASP A 34 -21.38 10.72 5.19
N MET A 35 -20.59 11.76 5.01
CA MET A 35 -19.83 11.99 3.77
C MET A 35 -18.69 10.98 3.63
N ILE A 36 -17.96 10.71 4.71
CA ILE A 36 -16.92 9.69 4.76
C ILE A 36 -17.50 8.33 4.38
N ARG A 37 -18.60 7.94 5.04
CA ARG A 37 -19.26 6.64 4.81
C ARG A 37 -19.80 6.51 3.38
N ALA A 38 -20.32 7.57 2.79
CA ALA A 38 -20.75 7.59 1.40
C ALA A 38 -19.58 7.41 0.43
N ALA A 39 -18.45 8.05 0.68
CA ALA A 39 -17.23 7.92 -0.11
C ALA A 39 -16.62 6.51 0.00
N GLU A 40 -16.49 5.97 1.21
CA GLU A 40 -16.01 4.59 1.43
C GLU A 40 -16.92 3.56 0.75
N ARG A 41 -18.26 3.75 0.81
CA ARG A 41 -19.23 2.92 0.09
C ARG A 41 -18.98 2.91 -1.41
N LEU A 42 -18.74 4.09 -1.99
CA LEU A 42 -18.45 4.23 -3.42
C LEU A 42 -17.13 3.52 -3.77
N ALA A 43 -16.08 3.74 -2.99
CA ALA A 43 -14.78 3.12 -3.20
C ALA A 43 -14.86 1.58 -3.15
N ILE A 44 -15.58 1.01 -2.17
CA ILE A 44 -15.80 -0.44 -2.06
C ILE A 44 -16.64 -0.94 -3.25
N SER A 45 -17.72 -0.23 -3.61
CA SER A 45 -18.58 -0.60 -4.74
C SER A 45 -17.79 -0.61 -6.07
N ASP A 46 -16.95 0.39 -6.31
CA ASP A 46 -16.11 0.50 -7.50
C ASP A 46 -15.11 -0.67 -7.60
N GLN A 47 -14.60 -1.17 -6.47
CA GLN A 47 -13.71 -2.32 -6.40
C GLN A 47 -14.46 -3.65 -6.65
N LEU A 48 -15.68 -3.77 -6.13
CA LEU A 48 -16.52 -4.98 -6.31
C LEU A 48 -17.16 -5.06 -7.70
N HIS A 49 -17.47 -3.91 -8.29
CA HIS A 49 -18.21 -3.80 -9.56
C HIS A 49 -17.57 -2.77 -10.49
N PRO A 50 -16.29 -2.91 -10.87
CA PRO A 50 -15.63 -1.90 -11.70
C PRO A 50 -16.36 -1.72 -13.02
N LEU A 51 -16.82 -0.49 -13.29
CA LEU A 51 -17.68 -0.14 -14.44
C LEU A 51 -18.97 -0.96 -14.55
N GLY A 52 -19.54 -1.39 -13.42
CA GLY A 52 -20.74 -2.22 -13.39
C GLY A 52 -20.50 -3.68 -13.78
N SER A 53 -19.24 -4.14 -13.84
CA SER A 53 -18.90 -5.54 -14.09
C SER A 53 -19.50 -6.45 -13.00
N PRO A 54 -20.00 -7.65 -13.35
CA PRO A 54 -20.42 -8.63 -12.36
C PRO A 54 -19.24 -9.29 -11.65
N VAL A 55 -18.01 -9.09 -12.14
CA VAL A 55 -16.77 -9.62 -11.57
C VAL A 55 -15.92 -8.46 -11.11
N GLY A 56 -15.50 -8.50 -9.85
CA GLY A 56 -14.65 -7.50 -9.23
C GLY A 56 -13.61 -8.12 -8.29
N LEU A 57 -13.09 -7.30 -7.38
CA LEU A 57 -12.06 -7.75 -6.45
C LEU A 57 -12.64 -8.65 -5.35
N SER A 58 -11.86 -9.66 -4.95
CA SER A 58 -12.20 -10.56 -3.84
C SER A 58 -11.92 -9.92 -2.48
N TRP A 59 -10.85 -9.13 -2.39
CA TRP A 59 -10.45 -8.39 -1.20
C TRP A 59 -10.46 -6.90 -1.51
N VAL A 60 -11.20 -6.14 -0.74
CA VAL A 60 -11.37 -4.71 -0.95
C VAL A 60 -10.81 -3.90 0.22
N SER A 61 -10.52 -2.62 -0.01
CA SER A 61 -10.21 -1.65 1.03
C SER A 61 -11.31 -0.60 1.13
N ASN A 62 -11.31 0.20 2.21
CA ASN A 62 -12.16 1.39 2.31
C ASN A 62 -11.71 2.55 1.41
N GLY A 63 -10.69 2.34 0.55
CA GLY A 63 -10.16 3.35 -0.36
C GLY A 63 -9.28 4.40 0.31
N GLU A 64 -9.09 4.34 1.63
CA GLU A 64 -8.44 5.38 2.45
C GLU A 64 -9.14 6.75 2.34
N GLU A 65 -10.45 6.76 2.09
CA GLU A 65 -11.23 7.96 1.79
C GLU A 65 -11.09 9.04 2.86
N ARG A 66 -10.99 8.67 4.14
CA ARG A 66 -10.85 9.62 5.24
C ARG A 66 -9.45 10.21 5.43
N LYS A 67 -8.44 9.73 4.69
CA LYS A 67 -7.03 10.07 4.85
C LYS A 67 -6.52 10.87 3.66
N SER A 68 -5.71 11.92 3.90
CA SER A 68 -5.08 12.68 2.82
C SER A 68 -3.92 11.92 2.15
N GLY A 69 -3.41 10.88 2.81
CA GLY A 69 -2.40 9.95 2.32
C GLY A 69 -2.10 8.91 3.37
N TYR A 70 -1.42 7.85 2.95
CA TYR A 70 -1.17 6.67 3.79
C TYR A 70 -0.32 6.96 5.05
N THR A 71 0.42 8.08 5.09
CA THR A 71 1.22 8.51 6.25
C THR A 71 0.74 9.82 6.87
N THR A 72 0.06 10.67 6.11
CA THR A 72 -0.18 12.07 6.47
C THR A 72 -1.25 12.28 7.55
N TYR A 73 -2.01 11.25 7.89
CA TYR A 73 -3.04 11.26 8.92
C TYR A 73 -2.50 10.95 10.33
N ILE A 74 -1.26 10.49 10.44
CA ILE A 74 -0.64 10.07 11.71
C ILE A 74 -0.70 11.16 12.79
N PRO A 75 -0.46 12.47 12.50
CA PRO A 75 -0.59 13.53 13.50
C PRO A 75 -1.99 13.67 14.12
N ASN A 76 -3.03 13.14 13.46
CA ASN A 76 -4.39 13.13 14.03
C ASN A 76 -4.59 12.02 15.07
N ARG A 77 -3.79 10.95 14.97
CA ARG A 77 -3.94 9.73 15.81
C ARG A 77 -2.89 9.59 16.89
N PHE A 78 -1.87 10.48 16.88
CA PHE A 78 -0.77 10.44 17.83
C PHE A 78 -0.48 11.85 18.36
N HIS A 79 -0.27 11.95 19.67
CA HIS A 79 0.37 13.12 20.28
C HIS A 79 1.90 13.04 20.14
N GLY A 80 2.58 14.19 20.24
CA GLY A 80 4.04 14.29 20.15
C GLY A 80 4.50 15.08 18.92
N PHE A 81 3.57 15.52 18.07
CA PHE A 81 3.86 16.36 16.92
C PHE A 81 3.79 17.85 17.25
N SER A 82 4.64 18.63 16.57
CA SER A 82 4.66 20.10 16.61
C SER A 82 3.36 20.70 16.06
N SER A 83 3.01 21.88 16.58
CA SER A 83 2.00 22.73 15.93
C SER A 83 2.54 23.46 14.68
N LYS A 84 3.84 23.37 14.40
CA LYS A 84 4.50 24.02 13.26
C LYS A 84 4.69 23.02 12.13
N TYR A 85 4.11 23.33 10.99
CA TYR A 85 4.26 22.56 9.78
C TYR A 85 5.46 23.03 8.96
N ARG A 86 6.22 22.12 8.41
CA ARG A 86 7.35 22.36 7.52
C ARG A 86 7.17 21.56 6.24
N VAL A 87 7.63 22.13 5.12
CA VAL A 87 7.79 21.32 3.89
C VAL A 87 8.86 20.27 4.19
N SER A 88 8.53 19.02 3.94
CA SER A 88 9.46 17.92 4.15
C SER A 88 10.75 18.14 3.35
N GLN A 89 11.92 17.92 4.00
CA GLN A 89 13.22 18.05 3.33
C GLN A 89 13.50 16.93 2.32
N GLU A 90 12.67 15.89 2.30
CA GLU A 90 12.80 14.75 1.37
C GLU A 90 12.62 15.15 -0.10
N PHE A 91 12.10 16.33 -0.40
CA PHE A 91 12.04 16.88 -1.75
C PHE A 91 13.42 17.19 -2.36
N SER A 92 14.49 17.14 -1.58
CA SER A 92 15.87 17.11 -2.09
C SER A 92 16.35 15.69 -2.45
N SER A 93 15.52 14.67 -2.29
CA SER A 93 15.85 13.28 -2.55
C SER A 93 16.04 13.00 -4.05
N LEU A 94 16.81 11.93 -4.36
CA LEU A 94 16.99 11.46 -5.74
C LEU A 94 15.65 11.10 -6.40
N PHE A 95 14.72 10.57 -5.63
CA PHE A 95 13.34 10.28 -6.04
C PHE A 95 12.64 11.52 -6.62
N TYR A 96 12.71 12.66 -5.92
CA TYR A 96 12.07 13.89 -6.38
C TYR A 96 12.74 14.46 -7.62
N GLN A 97 14.07 14.38 -7.69
CA GLN A 97 14.81 14.80 -8.88
C GLN A 97 14.44 13.96 -10.11
N GLU A 98 14.40 12.63 -9.98
CA GLU A 98 13.94 11.74 -11.05
C GLU A 98 12.51 12.05 -11.49
N LEU A 99 11.62 12.36 -10.55
CA LEU A 99 10.24 12.70 -10.84
C LEU A 99 10.13 14.02 -11.59
N MET A 100 10.87 15.05 -11.16
CA MET A 100 10.91 16.36 -11.85
C MET A 100 11.44 16.24 -13.29
N ASP A 101 12.45 15.40 -13.50
CA ASP A 101 13.02 15.16 -14.83
C ASP A 101 12.07 14.38 -15.75
N ALA A 102 11.38 13.38 -15.22
CA ALA A 102 10.49 12.51 -15.99
C ALA A 102 9.08 13.10 -16.16
N ASN A 103 8.56 13.77 -15.15
CA ASN A 103 7.20 14.33 -15.11
C ASN A 103 7.15 15.65 -14.31
N PRO A 104 7.61 16.79 -14.90
CA PRO A 104 7.67 18.07 -14.22
C PRO A 104 6.34 18.54 -13.65
N LEU A 105 5.22 18.27 -14.36
CA LEU A 105 3.88 18.66 -13.90
C LEU A 105 3.46 17.90 -12.63
N MET A 106 3.80 16.62 -12.53
CA MET A 106 3.53 15.86 -11.31
C MET A 106 4.43 16.32 -10.17
N GLY A 107 5.70 16.60 -10.45
CA GLY A 107 6.63 17.17 -9.48
C GLY A 107 6.14 18.50 -8.92
N GLU A 108 5.62 19.37 -9.77
CA GLU A 108 5.02 20.66 -9.39
C GLU A 108 3.74 20.47 -8.53
N ARG A 109 2.87 19.53 -8.90
CA ARG A 109 1.67 19.18 -8.11
C ARG A 109 2.04 18.66 -6.73
N ILE A 110 3.06 17.82 -6.63
CA ILE A 110 3.57 17.29 -5.37
C ILE A 110 4.13 18.42 -4.50
N SER A 111 5.00 19.28 -5.03
CA SER A 111 5.62 20.38 -4.26
C SER A 111 4.60 21.39 -3.72
N ASN A 112 3.47 21.55 -4.41
CA ASN A 112 2.38 22.44 -4.02
C ASN A 112 1.32 21.73 -3.16
N SER A 113 1.45 20.43 -2.92
CA SER A 113 0.48 19.66 -2.14
C SER A 113 0.66 19.88 -0.64
N VAL A 114 -0.45 20.14 0.07
CA VAL A 114 -0.47 20.17 1.54
C VAL A 114 -0.10 18.82 2.16
N ALA A 115 -0.19 17.72 1.40
CA ALA A 115 0.18 16.39 1.87
C ALA A 115 1.66 16.29 2.29
N PHE A 116 2.51 17.21 1.86
CA PHE A 116 3.92 17.27 2.19
C PHE A 116 4.30 18.44 3.11
N SER A 117 3.31 19.20 3.58
CA SER A 117 3.49 20.14 4.69
C SER A 117 3.17 19.42 6.00
N LEU A 118 4.19 18.86 6.64
CA LEU A 118 4.06 17.95 7.77
C LEU A 118 4.62 18.55 9.06
N PRO A 119 4.05 18.23 10.24
CA PRO A 119 4.61 18.64 11.51
C PRO A 119 5.89 17.87 11.83
N SER A 120 6.80 18.46 12.59
CA SER A 120 7.95 17.73 13.16
C SER A 120 7.51 16.92 14.38
N ILE A 121 8.21 15.82 14.67
CA ILE A 121 8.05 15.12 15.94
C ILE A 121 8.87 15.88 16.98
N GLU A 122 8.24 16.38 18.05
CA GLU A 122 8.87 17.18 19.10
C GLU A 122 8.90 16.45 20.46
N ASP A 123 8.07 15.45 20.66
CA ASP A 123 7.99 14.66 21.89
C ASP A 123 7.70 13.20 21.58
N LYS A 124 7.71 12.34 22.59
CA LYS A 124 7.37 10.92 22.48
C LYS A 124 5.97 10.76 21.88
N LEU A 125 5.87 9.91 20.84
CA LEU A 125 4.58 9.62 20.22
C LEU A 125 3.71 8.80 21.16
N VAL A 126 2.49 9.27 21.39
CA VAL A 126 1.49 8.57 22.19
C VAL A 126 0.25 8.37 21.35
N PHE A 127 -0.13 7.12 21.15
CA PHE A 127 -1.34 6.78 20.39
C PHE A 127 -2.60 7.20 21.14
N THR A 128 -3.40 8.04 20.51
CA THR A 128 -4.68 8.55 21.01
C THR A 128 -5.83 8.29 20.06
N GLY A 129 -5.52 7.71 18.89
CA GLY A 129 -6.45 7.47 17.80
C GLY A 129 -7.29 6.18 17.91
N GLU A 130 -7.34 5.51 19.06
CA GLU A 130 -8.00 4.20 19.21
C GLU A 130 -9.47 4.24 18.74
N LYS A 131 -10.22 5.26 19.14
CA LYS A 131 -11.63 5.43 18.73
C LYS A 131 -11.77 5.64 17.22
N LEU A 132 -10.85 6.41 16.61
CA LEU A 132 -10.86 6.67 15.16
C LEU A 132 -10.51 5.39 14.38
N ALA A 133 -9.50 4.65 14.81
CA ALA A 133 -9.10 3.40 14.18
C ALA A 133 -10.18 2.32 14.29
N HIS A 134 -10.81 2.17 15.46
CA HIS A 134 -11.95 1.27 15.64
C HIS A 134 -13.12 1.66 14.74
N LYS A 135 -13.51 2.94 14.75
CA LYS A 135 -14.63 3.45 13.95
C LYS A 135 -14.40 3.22 12.45
N GLU A 136 -13.19 3.50 11.97
CA GLU A 136 -12.82 3.23 10.58
C GLU A 136 -12.97 1.74 10.23
N ALA A 137 -12.50 0.86 11.10
CA ALA A 137 -12.58 -0.58 10.88
C ALA A 137 -14.04 -1.11 10.97
N GLU A 138 -14.85 -0.60 11.91
CA GLU A 138 -16.27 -0.97 12.03
C GLU A 138 -17.07 -0.53 10.81
N ASP A 139 -16.91 0.72 10.35
CA ASP A 139 -17.59 1.24 9.16
C ASP A 139 -17.22 0.44 7.91
N ALA A 140 -15.92 0.17 7.73
CA ALA A 140 -15.45 -0.64 6.62
C ALA A 140 -16.03 -2.06 6.65
N LYS A 141 -16.08 -2.70 7.81
CA LYS A 141 -16.72 -4.02 8.01
C LYS A 141 -18.19 -4.02 7.64
N GLU A 142 -18.94 -3.04 8.15
CA GLU A 142 -20.37 -2.90 7.86
C GLU A 142 -20.63 -2.71 6.37
N LEU A 143 -19.91 -1.78 5.73
CA LEU A 143 -20.03 -1.51 4.31
C LEU A 143 -19.65 -2.72 3.45
N ALA A 144 -18.56 -3.41 3.81
CA ALA A 144 -18.15 -4.63 3.12
C ALA A 144 -19.24 -5.70 3.19
N LYS A 145 -19.87 -5.89 4.36
CA LYS A 145 -20.97 -6.82 4.55
C LYS A 145 -22.20 -6.43 3.74
N GLU A 146 -22.58 -5.15 3.78
CA GLU A 146 -23.74 -4.63 3.02
C GLU A 146 -23.56 -4.82 1.52
N LEU A 147 -22.34 -4.63 1.02
CA LEU A 147 -22.03 -4.71 -0.41
C LEU A 147 -21.62 -6.12 -0.87
N GLY A 148 -21.53 -7.09 0.05
CA GLY A 148 -21.21 -8.47 -0.27
C GLY A 148 -19.71 -8.74 -0.55
N ALA A 149 -18.82 -7.91 -0.04
CA ALA A 149 -17.39 -8.13 -0.16
C ALA A 149 -16.96 -9.39 0.61
N LYS A 150 -16.04 -10.17 0.01
CA LYS A 150 -15.51 -11.39 0.64
C LYS A 150 -14.58 -11.10 1.80
N ARG A 151 -13.69 -10.09 1.66
CA ARG A 151 -12.76 -9.62 2.68
C ARG A 151 -12.55 -8.11 2.54
N ILE A 152 -12.31 -7.46 3.67
CA ILE A 152 -11.98 -6.03 3.76
C ILE A 152 -10.70 -5.85 4.57
N PHE A 153 -9.85 -4.92 4.15
CA PHE A 153 -8.65 -4.54 4.90
C PHE A 153 -8.52 -3.04 5.05
N ILE A 154 -7.82 -2.63 6.11
CA ILE A 154 -7.47 -1.23 6.39
C ILE A 154 -5.96 -1.08 6.31
N PRO A 155 -5.45 -0.12 5.51
CA PRO A 155 -4.02 0.21 5.46
C PRO A 155 -3.58 1.05 6.66
N SER A 156 -2.36 0.76 7.14
CA SER A 156 -1.63 1.55 8.13
C SER A 156 -0.13 1.51 7.79
N PRO A 157 0.62 2.62 7.95
CA PRO A 157 2.02 2.67 7.55
C PRO A 157 2.93 1.93 8.53
N LEU A 158 4.08 1.48 8.04
CA LEU A 158 5.17 1.02 8.89
C LEU A 158 5.86 2.21 9.60
N PRO A 159 6.34 2.03 10.83
CA PRO A 159 7.16 3.02 11.53
C PRO A 159 8.36 3.53 10.74
N GLY A 160 9.08 2.67 10.04
CA GLY A 160 10.21 3.07 9.19
C GLY A 160 9.86 4.10 8.12
N VAL A 161 8.66 4.00 7.54
CA VAL A 161 8.15 5.00 6.60
C VAL A 161 7.85 6.33 7.31
N ILE A 162 7.36 6.28 8.54
CA ILE A 162 7.05 7.49 9.30
C ILE A 162 8.33 8.31 9.54
N THR A 163 9.47 7.68 9.80
CA THR A 163 10.73 8.41 9.99
C THR A 163 11.21 9.15 8.74
N VAL A 164 10.77 8.71 7.56
CA VAL A 164 11.05 9.41 6.30
C VAL A 164 10.24 10.69 6.19
N PHE A 165 8.95 10.62 6.47
CA PHE A 165 8.04 11.76 6.37
C PHE A 165 8.16 12.71 7.57
N TYR A 166 8.42 12.17 8.74
CA TYR A 166 8.50 12.90 10.03
C TYR A 166 9.86 12.62 10.68
N PRO A 167 10.93 13.29 10.23
CA PRO A 167 12.27 13.05 10.77
C PRO A 167 12.27 13.12 12.29
N PRO A 168 12.89 12.15 12.97
CA PRO A 168 12.91 12.11 14.42
C PRO A 168 13.66 13.33 14.98
N CYS A 169 13.01 13.98 15.93
CA CYS A 169 13.63 14.95 16.82
C CYS A 169 13.77 14.29 18.18
N LYS A 170 14.47 14.92 19.12
CA LYS A 170 14.42 14.45 20.51
C LYS A 170 12.97 14.07 20.88
N PRO A 171 12.68 12.95 21.53
CA PRO A 171 13.57 11.99 22.22
C PRO A 171 13.99 10.79 21.39
N TYR A 172 13.60 10.69 20.14
CA TYR A 172 13.91 9.54 19.30
C TYR A 172 15.28 9.70 18.65
N HIS A 173 16.16 8.71 18.81
CA HIS A 173 17.49 8.68 18.21
C HIS A 173 17.52 7.86 16.92
N ASP A 174 16.61 6.89 16.80
CA ASP A 174 16.42 6.06 15.61
C ASP A 174 14.95 5.65 15.47
N HIS A 175 14.63 4.97 14.36
CA HIS A 175 13.27 4.54 14.05
C HIS A 175 12.78 3.37 14.93
N ASP A 176 13.68 2.62 15.55
CA ASP A 176 13.32 1.50 16.42
C ASP A 176 12.55 1.99 17.65
N ASP A 177 12.82 3.21 18.08
CA ASP A 177 12.12 3.87 19.19
C ASP A 177 10.62 4.10 18.95
N PHE A 178 10.17 4.16 17.67
CA PHE A 178 8.76 4.36 17.32
C PHE A 178 7.94 3.08 17.22
N LEU A 179 8.58 1.93 17.02
CA LEU A 179 7.94 0.71 16.55
C LEU A 179 6.76 0.28 17.41
N PHE A 180 6.92 0.40 18.72
CA PHE A 180 5.89 -0.03 19.67
C PHE A 180 4.71 0.92 19.74
N ASP A 181 4.89 2.19 19.49
CA ASP A 181 3.81 3.17 19.56
C ASP A 181 2.85 2.99 18.37
N LEU A 182 3.35 2.78 17.16
CA LEU A 182 2.53 2.53 15.97
C LEU A 182 1.82 1.16 16.00
N SER A 183 2.41 0.15 16.62
CA SER A 183 1.77 -1.17 16.78
C SER A 183 0.42 -1.11 17.52
N LYS A 184 0.15 -0.04 18.27
CA LYS A 184 -1.14 0.17 18.94
C LYS A 184 -2.26 0.43 17.94
N GLU A 185 -1.99 1.14 16.84
CA GLU A 185 -2.96 1.31 15.76
C GLU A 185 -3.29 -0.04 15.08
N TYR A 186 -2.28 -0.88 14.84
CA TYR A 186 -2.49 -2.22 14.28
C TYR A 186 -3.43 -3.07 15.15
N ARG A 187 -3.24 -3.00 16.47
CA ARG A 187 -4.11 -3.70 17.43
C ARG A 187 -5.52 -3.14 17.41
N ALA A 188 -5.67 -1.83 17.33
CA ALA A 188 -6.98 -1.18 17.29
C ALA A 188 -7.77 -1.59 16.03
N ILE A 189 -7.12 -1.65 14.86
CA ILE A 189 -7.74 -2.12 13.61
C ILE A 189 -8.13 -3.60 13.72
N LEU A 190 -7.19 -4.46 14.13
CA LEU A 190 -7.40 -5.91 14.22
C LEU A 190 -8.34 -6.34 15.34
N PHE A 191 -8.63 -5.47 16.31
CA PHE A 191 -9.64 -5.69 17.35
C PHE A 191 -11.03 -5.89 16.73
N VAL A 192 -11.31 -5.25 15.62
CA VAL A 192 -12.54 -5.44 14.87
C VAL A 192 -12.45 -6.74 14.07
N GLU A 193 -13.16 -7.78 14.56
CA GLU A 193 -13.17 -9.09 13.91
C GLU A 193 -13.71 -9.01 12.48
N GLY A 194 -13.04 -9.69 11.54
CA GLY A 194 -13.40 -9.72 10.12
C GLY A 194 -12.79 -8.57 9.29
N VAL A 195 -11.97 -7.71 9.90
CA VAL A 195 -11.18 -6.69 9.20
C VAL A 195 -9.71 -7.10 9.20
N ASP A 196 -9.06 -7.09 8.06
CA ASP A 196 -7.64 -7.36 7.92
C ASP A 196 -6.83 -6.06 8.01
N LEU A 197 -5.55 -6.19 8.38
CA LEU A 197 -4.58 -5.10 8.39
C LEU A 197 -3.64 -5.21 7.18
N GLN A 198 -3.46 -4.13 6.44
CA GLN A 198 -2.32 -3.98 5.53
C GLN A 198 -1.29 -3.04 6.16
N ILE A 199 -0.03 -3.46 6.21
CA ILE A 199 1.09 -2.61 6.61
C ILE A 199 1.78 -2.13 5.34
N ASP A 200 1.73 -0.82 5.09
CA ASP A 200 2.37 -0.21 3.93
C ASP A 200 3.84 0.09 4.24
N SER A 201 4.73 -0.59 3.53
CA SER A 201 6.16 -0.63 3.81
C SER A 201 6.99 -0.41 2.53
N PRO A 202 6.85 0.74 1.84
CA PRO A 202 7.67 1.03 0.66
C PRO A 202 9.16 1.08 1.00
N ASP A 203 9.52 1.39 2.24
CA ASP A 203 10.89 1.38 2.75
C ASP A 203 11.60 0.01 2.67
N LEU A 204 10.87 -1.08 2.46
CA LEU A 204 11.45 -2.39 2.18
C LEU A 204 12.08 -2.49 0.78
N ALA A 205 11.73 -1.61 -0.15
CA ALA A 205 12.27 -1.63 -1.51
C ALA A 205 12.66 -0.25 -2.06
N MET A 206 12.06 0.86 -1.61
CA MET A 206 12.37 2.20 -2.14
C MET A 206 13.27 3.05 -1.24
N ALA A 207 13.63 2.58 -0.05
CA ALA A 207 14.38 3.37 0.93
C ALA A 207 15.67 3.98 0.39
N LYS A 208 16.36 3.30 -0.52
CA LYS A 208 17.57 3.79 -1.18
C LYS A 208 17.34 5.07 -1.99
N SER A 209 16.15 5.27 -2.53
CA SER A 209 15.78 6.44 -3.32
C SER A 209 15.51 7.67 -2.46
N LEU A 210 15.23 7.50 -1.17
CA LEU A 210 14.80 8.58 -0.28
C LEU A 210 15.95 9.47 0.22
N GLY A 211 17.21 9.06 0.02
CA GLY A 211 18.38 9.91 0.28
C GLY A 211 18.66 10.24 1.74
N VAL A 212 17.96 9.63 2.70
CA VAL A 212 18.19 9.80 4.15
C VAL A 212 19.39 8.97 4.62
N ASP A 213 20.07 9.40 5.69
CA ASP A 213 21.34 8.78 6.10
C ASP A 213 21.27 7.28 6.34
N TRP A 214 20.19 6.80 6.97
CA TRP A 214 20.01 5.37 7.23
C TRP A 214 19.69 4.55 5.95
N THR A 215 19.33 5.20 4.83
CA THR A 215 19.08 4.52 3.55
C THR A 215 20.34 4.36 2.71
N ARG A 216 21.45 5.03 3.07
CA ARG A 216 22.73 4.90 2.36
C ARG A 216 23.26 3.47 2.38
N ASP A 217 22.93 2.72 3.41
CA ASP A 217 23.30 1.32 3.56
C ASP A 217 22.07 0.40 3.62
N PHE A 218 21.25 0.50 2.59
CA PHE A 218 19.94 -0.14 2.48
C PHE A 218 19.95 -1.62 2.89
N PHE A 219 20.92 -2.39 2.41
CA PHE A 219 20.96 -3.82 2.69
C PHE A 219 21.38 -4.17 4.14
N ASN A 220 21.95 -3.25 4.88
CA ASN A 220 22.19 -3.40 6.32
C ASN A 220 20.97 -2.97 7.14
N VAL A 221 20.14 -2.08 6.59
CA VAL A 221 18.93 -1.55 7.25
C VAL A 221 17.72 -2.43 6.98
N LEU A 222 17.57 -2.99 5.78
CA LEU A 222 16.43 -3.82 5.39
C LEU A 222 16.10 -4.94 6.38
N PRO A 223 17.07 -5.74 6.91
CA PRO A 223 16.79 -6.77 7.91
C PRO A 223 16.17 -6.20 9.19
N LYS A 224 16.58 -4.98 9.61
CA LYS A 224 16.05 -4.32 10.80
C LYS A 224 14.60 -3.90 10.60
N HIS A 225 14.25 -3.40 9.40
CA HIS A 225 12.86 -3.07 9.07
C HIS A 225 11.97 -4.31 9.10
N VAL A 226 12.44 -5.43 8.57
CA VAL A 226 11.72 -6.72 8.62
C VAL A 226 11.54 -7.19 10.06
N GLU A 227 12.59 -7.11 10.89
CA GLU A 227 12.52 -7.45 12.31
C GLU A 227 11.52 -6.54 13.04
N ALA A 228 11.57 -5.25 12.76
CA ALA A 228 10.66 -4.25 13.31
C ALA A 228 9.19 -4.56 13.02
N ILE A 229 8.85 -4.94 11.78
CA ILE A 229 7.50 -5.40 11.43
C ILE A 229 7.15 -6.62 12.28
N ASN A 230 8.02 -7.63 12.29
CA ASN A 230 7.77 -8.88 13.00
C ASN A 230 7.52 -8.69 14.51
N GLU A 231 8.27 -7.77 15.15
CA GLU A 231 8.04 -7.46 16.58
C GLU A 231 6.78 -6.64 16.78
N SER A 232 6.45 -5.68 15.89
CA SER A 232 5.23 -4.84 16.02
C SER A 232 3.93 -5.66 15.91
N ILE A 233 3.96 -6.77 15.16
CA ILE A 233 2.80 -7.65 14.96
C ILE A 233 2.80 -8.89 15.87
N LYS A 234 3.76 -9.02 16.78
CA LYS A 234 3.88 -10.16 17.67
C LYS A 234 2.62 -10.40 18.48
N GLY A 235 2.10 -11.64 18.41
CA GLY A 235 0.86 -12.04 19.08
C GLY A 235 -0.42 -11.59 18.38
N LEU A 236 -0.35 -10.97 17.20
CA LEU A 236 -1.50 -10.66 16.37
C LEU A 236 -1.80 -11.80 15.38
N PRO A 237 -3.04 -11.92 14.88
CA PRO A 237 -3.45 -12.99 13.97
C PRO A 237 -2.78 -12.82 12.61
N ARG A 238 -1.75 -13.61 12.37
CA ARG A 238 -0.90 -13.55 11.18
C ARG A 238 -1.68 -13.59 9.86
N GLU A 239 -2.71 -14.43 9.78
CA GLU A 239 -3.55 -14.66 8.61
C GLU A 239 -4.41 -13.44 8.22
N ARG A 240 -4.54 -12.48 9.14
CA ARG A 240 -5.23 -11.21 8.95
C ARG A 240 -4.29 -10.05 8.66
N ILE A 241 -2.98 -10.30 8.54
CA ILE A 241 -1.96 -9.27 8.31
C ILE A 241 -1.35 -9.48 6.94
N ARG A 242 -1.31 -8.39 6.16
CA ARG A 242 -0.63 -8.32 4.88
C ARG A 242 0.37 -7.16 4.88
N VAL A 243 1.50 -7.33 4.25
CA VAL A 243 2.54 -6.28 4.09
C VAL A 243 2.67 -5.95 2.62
N HIS A 244 2.50 -4.67 2.30
CA HIS A 244 2.75 -4.15 0.97
C HIS A 244 4.16 -3.55 0.90
N TYR A 245 4.93 -3.94 -0.12
CA TYR A 245 6.18 -3.32 -0.50
C TYR A 245 6.16 -2.91 -1.99
N CYS A 246 6.75 -1.78 -2.28
CA CYS A 246 6.89 -1.28 -3.64
C CYS A 246 8.16 -0.43 -3.75
N TYR A 247 8.46 -0.03 -4.97
CA TYR A 247 9.60 0.83 -5.29
C TYR A 247 9.22 2.31 -5.35
N GLY A 248 8.03 2.66 -4.89
CA GLY A 248 7.48 4.01 -4.90
C GLY A 248 6.41 4.23 -5.97
N ASN A 249 5.36 4.95 -5.60
CA ASN A 249 4.22 5.23 -6.48
C ASN A 249 4.42 6.52 -7.29
N TYR A 250 5.46 6.56 -8.10
CA TYR A 250 5.78 7.68 -8.96
C TYR A 250 6.20 7.23 -10.36
N SER A 251 5.81 8.01 -11.38
CA SER A 251 6.10 7.70 -12.78
C SER A 251 7.42 8.35 -13.21
N ALA A 252 8.53 7.66 -12.98
CA ALA A 252 9.88 8.08 -13.35
C ALA A 252 10.77 6.88 -13.73
N ALA A 253 12.08 7.11 -13.88
CA ALA A 253 13.02 6.11 -14.37
C ALA A 253 13.37 5.02 -13.34
N HIS A 254 13.25 5.29 -12.04
CA HIS A 254 13.55 4.36 -10.95
C HIS A 254 14.99 3.81 -10.99
N LEU A 255 15.96 4.69 -11.24
CA LEU A 255 17.37 4.31 -11.43
C LEU A 255 18.06 3.78 -10.17
N THR A 256 17.49 4.06 -9.00
CA THR A 256 18.08 3.71 -7.69
C THR A 256 17.41 2.53 -7.01
N ASP A 257 16.49 1.84 -7.68
CA ASP A 257 15.82 0.66 -7.12
C ASP A 257 16.82 -0.43 -6.76
N PRO A 258 16.67 -1.10 -5.60
CA PRO A 258 17.53 -2.18 -5.20
C PRO A 258 17.32 -3.44 -6.04
N ASP A 259 18.36 -4.27 -6.12
CA ASP A 259 18.29 -5.59 -6.75
C ASP A 259 17.31 -6.51 -6.01
N TYR A 260 16.25 -6.93 -6.69
CA TYR A 260 15.22 -7.78 -6.11
C TYR A 260 15.73 -9.12 -5.59
N SER A 261 16.78 -9.68 -6.18
CA SER A 261 17.39 -10.92 -5.69
C SER A 261 17.97 -10.81 -4.28
N LYS A 262 18.27 -9.58 -3.82
CA LYS A 262 18.73 -9.28 -2.47
C LYS A 262 17.61 -8.84 -1.53
N VAL A 263 16.51 -8.30 -2.08
CA VAL A 263 15.34 -7.87 -1.32
C VAL A 263 14.45 -9.05 -0.95
N LEU A 264 14.20 -9.96 -1.90
CA LEU A 264 13.32 -11.13 -1.73
C LEU A 264 13.66 -11.99 -0.49
N PRO A 265 14.94 -12.35 -0.21
CA PRO A 265 15.28 -13.15 0.98
C PRO A 265 14.85 -12.52 2.29
N GLU A 266 14.92 -11.19 2.38
CA GLU A 266 14.52 -10.47 3.58
C GLU A 266 12.99 -10.38 3.70
N ILE A 267 12.29 -10.07 2.60
CA ILE A 267 10.82 -10.02 2.59
C ILE A 267 10.20 -11.37 2.98
N LEU A 268 10.79 -12.49 2.57
CA LEU A 268 10.29 -13.82 2.94
C LEU A 268 10.48 -14.19 4.42
N LYS A 269 11.20 -13.37 5.21
CA LYS A 269 11.28 -13.50 6.68
C LYS A 269 10.10 -12.84 7.42
N LEU A 270 9.24 -12.11 6.72
CA LEU A 270 8.04 -11.51 7.31
C LEU A 270 7.09 -12.57 7.85
N LYS A 271 6.65 -12.39 9.09
CA LYS A 271 5.74 -13.32 9.80
C LYS A 271 4.28 -12.95 9.57
N VAL A 272 3.89 -12.77 8.30
CA VAL A 272 2.55 -12.32 7.87
C VAL A 272 1.85 -13.40 7.03
N GLY A 273 0.53 -13.28 6.88
CA GLY A 273 -0.26 -14.20 6.04
C GLY A 273 -0.15 -13.90 4.55
N THR A 274 0.10 -12.63 4.18
CA THR A 274 0.19 -12.22 2.76
C THR A 274 1.26 -11.15 2.58
N ILE A 275 2.06 -11.27 1.54
CA ILE A 275 2.87 -10.16 1.01
C ILE A 275 2.20 -9.63 -0.26
N VAL A 276 2.30 -8.32 -0.47
CA VAL A 276 1.75 -7.62 -1.64
C VAL A 276 2.91 -6.89 -2.30
N GLY A 277 3.31 -7.32 -3.49
CA GLY A 277 4.52 -6.84 -4.14
C GLY A 277 4.29 -6.26 -5.52
N GLU A 278 4.99 -5.18 -5.85
CA GLU A 278 5.00 -4.57 -7.19
C GLU A 278 5.67 -5.51 -8.20
N MET A 279 4.99 -5.81 -9.33
CA MET A 279 5.52 -6.68 -10.39
C MET A 279 4.97 -6.35 -11.80
N ALA A 280 4.09 -5.36 -11.99
CA ALA A 280 3.49 -5.09 -13.29
C ALA A 280 4.42 -4.34 -14.24
N ASN A 281 5.26 -3.47 -13.71
CA ASN A 281 6.18 -2.66 -14.51
C ASN A 281 7.17 -3.55 -15.28
N PRO A 282 7.55 -3.22 -16.54
CA PRO A 282 8.52 -3.99 -17.32
C PRO A 282 9.86 -4.28 -16.62
N ARG A 283 10.30 -3.43 -15.68
CA ARG A 283 11.51 -3.65 -14.87
C ARG A 283 11.44 -4.94 -14.04
N HIS A 284 10.22 -5.36 -13.68
CA HIS A 284 9.96 -6.55 -12.87
C HIS A 284 9.62 -7.80 -13.69
N ALA A 285 9.75 -7.74 -15.03
CA ALA A 285 9.48 -8.89 -15.90
C ALA A 285 10.35 -10.12 -15.58
N GLY A 286 11.52 -9.92 -14.98
CA GLY A 286 12.44 -10.98 -14.54
C GLY A 286 12.18 -11.53 -13.13
N ASP A 287 11.36 -10.86 -12.32
CA ASP A 287 11.17 -11.21 -10.91
C ASP A 287 10.59 -12.63 -10.68
N PRO A 288 9.64 -13.13 -11.49
CA PRO A 288 9.20 -14.52 -11.37
C PRO A 288 10.33 -15.54 -11.51
N GLN A 289 11.34 -15.25 -12.34
CA GLN A 289 12.51 -16.11 -12.51
C GLN A 289 13.45 -16.05 -11.30
N ILE A 290 13.55 -14.88 -10.66
CA ILE A 290 14.30 -14.69 -9.41
C ILE A 290 13.61 -15.48 -8.30
N ILE A 291 12.30 -15.34 -8.15
CA ILE A 291 11.49 -16.10 -7.18
C ILE A 291 11.67 -17.59 -7.41
N LYS A 292 11.49 -18.08 -8.64
CA LYS A 292 11.64 -19.51 -8.98
C LYS A 292 13.01 -20.06 -8.60
N ARG A 293 14.10 -19.34 -8.87
CA ARG A 293 15.46 -19.78 -8.51
C ARG A 293 15.65 -19.82 -7.00
N TYR A 294 15.18 -18.80 -6.31
CA TYR A 294 15.30 -18.72 -4.86
C TYR A 294 14.49 -19.82 -4.17
N THR A 295 13.22 -19.98 -4.54
CA THR A 295 12.33 -20.96 -3.89
C THR A 295 12.73 -22.41 -4.15
N LYS A 296 13.31 -22.69 -5.29
CA LYS A 296 13.87 -24.02 -5.58
C LYS A 296 15.00 -24.42 -4.62
N GLU A 297 15.75 -23.45 -4.11
CA GLU A 297 16.88 -23.69 -3.20
C GLU A 297 16.46 -23.63 -1.74
N TYR A 298 15.60 -22.64 -1.40
CA TYR A 298 15.27 -22.33 0.01
C TYR A 298 13.79 -22.61 0.37
N GLY A 299 12.94 -22.94 -0.61
CA GLY A 299 11.52 -23.13 -0.44
C GLY A 299 10.73 -21.81 -0.37
N TRP A 300 9.41 -21.95 -0.30
CA TRP A 300 8.47 -20.85 -0.03
C TRP A 300 7.86 -21.04 1.36
N PRO A 301 7.68 -19.98 2.19
CA PRO A 301 7.06 -20.11 3.49
C PRO A 301 5.65 -20.72 3.40
N LYS A 302 5.39 -21.79 4.15
CA LYS A 302 4.25 -22.70 3.98
C LYS A 302 2.89 -21.99 3.91
N ASP A 303 2.68 -21.01 4.80
CA ASP A 303 1.38 -20.33 4.96
C ASP A 303 1.39 -18.91 4.38
N LEU A 304 2.42 -18.55 3.61
CA LEU A 304 2.57 -17.22 3.01
C LEU A 304 1.89 -17.18 1.65
N ARG A 305 1.00 -16.21 1.46
CA ARG A 305 0.38 -15.89 0.18
C ARG A 305 1.09 -14.72 -0.48
N PHE A 306 1.04 -14.64 -1.78
CA PHE A 306 1.61 -13.56 -2.56
C PHE A 306 0.54 -12.90 -3.44
N ALA A 307 0.19 -11.66 -3.12
CA ALA A 307 -0.61 -10.79 -3.97
C ALA A 307 0.35 -10.07 -4.93
N ALA A 308 0.45 -10.59 -6.14
CA ALA A 308 1.32 -10.04 -7.16
C ALA A 308 0.69 -8.82 -7.82
N GLY A 309 1.39 -7.71 -7.81
CA GLY A 309 1.03 -6.51 -8.57
C GLY A 309 1.16 -6.78 -10.06
N VAL A 310 0.07 -7.13 -10.71
CA VAL A 310 0.04 -7.41 -12.17
C VAL A 310 -0.59 -6.27 -12.95
N ILE A 311 -1.06 -5.23 -12.25
CA ILE A 311 -1.62 -3.97 -12.75
C ILE A 311 -0.69 -2.82 -12.39
N ASP A 312 -0.16 -2.14 -13.38
CA ASP A 312 0.68 -0.95 -13.23
C ASP A 312 -0.18 0.30 -13.01
N VAL A 313 -0.15 0.87 -11.80
CA VAL A 313 -0.92 2.07 -11.44
C VAL A 313 -0.26 3.38 -11.89
N LYS A 314 0.95 3.32 -12.44
CA LYS A 314 1.75 4.45 -12.90
C LYS A 314 1.60 4.70 -14.41
N SER A 315 1.12 3.70 -15.15
CA SER A 315 0.93 3.73 -16.60
C SER A 315 -0.54 3.84 -16.99
N PRO A 316 -0.92 4.68 -17.97
CA PRO A 316 -2.28 4.79 -18.46
C PRO A 316 -2.72 3.61 -19.36
N PHE A 317 -1.80 2.75 -19.77
CA PHE A 317 -2.14 1.57 -20.57
C PHE A 317 -2.87 0.53 -19.74
N VAL A 318 -4.05 0.13 -20.20
CA VAL A 318 -4.86 -0.89 -19.55
C VAL A 318 -4.33 -2.27 -19.96
N GLU A 319 -3.96 -3.08 -18.99
CA GLU A 319 -3.57 -4.47 -19.20
C GLU A 319 -4.76 -5.28 -19.75
N THR A 320 -4.51 -6.16 -20.71
CA THR A 320 -5.57 -7.08 -21.16
C THR A 320 -5.77 -8.22 -20.14
N PRO A 321 -6.98 -8.80 -20.05
CA PRO A 321 -7.21 -9.96 -19.18
C PRO A 321 -6.24 -11.12 -19.44
N GLU A 322 -5.84 -11.33 -20.70
CA GLU A 322 -4.86 -12.34 -21.09
C GLU A 322 -3.46 -12.05 -20.48
N SER A 323 -3.04 -10.77 -20.52
CA SER A 323 -1.76 -10.35 -19.92
C SER A 323 -1.76 -10.55 -18.41
N VAL A 324 -2.86 -10.19 -17.75
CA VAL A 324 -3.04 -10.43 -16.30
C VAL A 324 -2.94 -11.91 -15.99
N ASN A 325 -3.70 -12.74 -16.71
CA ASN A 325 -3.71 -14.20 -16.49
C ASN A 325 -2.32 -14.81 -16.68
N LEU A 326 -1.60 -14.42 -17.75
CA LEU A 326 -0.25 -14.90 -18.01
C LEU A 326 0.73 -14.55 -16.86
N LYS A 327 0.67 -13.33 -16.34
CA LYS A 327 1.53 -12.91 -15.22
C LYS A 327 1.24 -13.73 -13.96
N LEU A 328 -0.03 -14.02 -13.67
CA LEU A 328 -0.42 -14.86 -12.53
C LEU A 328 0.05 -16.31 -12.69
N HIS A 329 -0.08 -16.88 -13.90
CA HIS A 329 0.41 -18.22 -14.19
C HIS A 329 1.93 -18.33 -14.04
N ASN A 330 2.70 -17.34 -14.47
CA ASN A 330 4.15 -17.35 -14.32
C ASN A 330 4.61 -17.48 -12.85
N LEU A 331 3.77 -17.11 -11.89
CA LEU A 331 4.04 -17.29 -10.47
C LEU A 331 3.45 -18.58 -9.92
N SER A 332 2.21 -18.93 -10.28
CA SER A 332 1.55 -20.12 -9.78
C SER A 332 2.13 -21.43 -10.35
N ASP A 333 2.82 -21.36 -11.49
CA ASP A 333 3.57 -22.48 -12.08
C ASP A 333 4.92 -22.74 -11.38
N ILE A 334 5.24 -21.97 -10.34
CA ILE A 334 6.36 -22.26 -9.44
C ILE A 334 5.87 -23.30 -8.42
N ASP A 335 6.39 -24.54 -8.50
CA ASP A 335 5.93 -25.68 -7.71
C ASP A 335 5.89 -25.42 -6.20
N GLU A 336 6.84 -24.62 -5.70
CA GLU A 336 6.96 -24.28 -4.28
C GLU A 336 5.89 -23.28 -3.83
N ILE A 337 5.22 -22.57 -4.77
CA ILE A 337 4.16 -21.59 -4.47
C ILE A 337 2.79 -22.20 -4.69
N GLY A 338 2.48 -22.56 -5.94
CA GLY A 338 1.18 -23.10 -6.34
C GLY A 338 0.07 -22.04 -6.46
N GLU A 339 -1.02 -22.41 -7.15
CA GLU A 339 -2.13 -21.51 -7.46
C GLU A 339 -2.83 -20.95 -6.21
N GLU A 340 -2.95 -21.77 -5.17
CA GLU A 340 -3.67 -21.42 -3.95
C GLU A 340 -3.00 -20.29 -3.12
N ARG A 341 -1.73 -20.00 -3.38
CA ARG A 341 -0.99 -18.95 -2.69
C ARG A 341 -0.84 -17.68 -3.49
N VAL A 342 -1.24 -17.66 -4.76
CA VAL A 342 -1.14 -16.48 -5.63
C VAL A 342 -2.46 -15.73 -5.67
N LEU A 343 -2.39 -14.39 -5.50
CA LEU A 343 -3.48 -13.47 -5.76
C LEU A 343 -3.05 -12.47 -6.83
N GLY A 344 -4.01 -11.99 -7.63
CA GLY A 344 -3.79 -10.86 -8.51
C GLY A 344 -3.98 -9.54 -7.76
N GLY A 345 -3.04 -8.60 -7.95
CA GLY A 345 -3.08 -7.30 -7.29
C GLY A 345 -2.69 -6.13 -8.18
N THR A 346 -2.69 -4.94 -7.60
CA THR A 346 -2.11 -3.74 -8.18
C THR A 346 -0.72 -3.48 -7.60
N ASP A 347 0.17 -2.85 -8.38
CA ASP A 347 1.53 -2.52 -7.94
C ASP A 347 1.53 -1.64 -6.68
N CYS A 348 0.61 -0.68 -6.63
CA CYS A 348 0.43 0.25 -5.53
C CYS A 348 -1.03 0.70 -5.46
N GLY A 349 -1.38 1.62 -4.56
CA GLY A 349 -2.67 2.31 -4.57
C GLY A 349 -2.81 3.24 -5.77
N PHE A 350 -4.03 3.50 -6.22
CA PHE A 350 -4.28 4.38 -7.37
C PHE A 350 -4.13 5.86 -7.02
N GLU A 351 -4.38 6.25 -5.79
CA GLU A 351 -4.24 7.61 -5.30
C GLU A 351 -3.63 7.64 -3.89
N THR A 352 -2.33 7.38 -3.80
CA THR A 352 -1.58 7.30 -2.53
C THR A 352 -1.71 8.56 -1.67
N PHE A 353 -1.77 9.73 -2.32
CA PHE A 353 -2.07 11.02 -1.71
C PHE A 353 -3.24 11.67 -2.43
N SER A 354 -4.17 12.26 -1.69
CA SER A 354 -5.38 12.89 -2.23
C SER A 354 -5.06 13.89 -3.33
N GLY A 355 -5.69 13.72 -4.50
CA GLY A 355 -5.49 14.55 -5.68
C GLY A 355 -4.18 14.28 -6.45
N LEU A 356 -3.37 13.28 -6.09
CA LEU A 356 -2.09 12.96 -6.73
C LEU A 356 -2.07 11.60 -7.44
N GLY A 357 -3.20 11.11 -7.94
CA GLY A 357 -3.24 9.91 -8.78
C GLY A 357 -2.43 10.07 -10.08
N ASN A 358 -1.69 9.02 -10.46
CA ASN A 358 -0.89 9.02 -11.70
C ASN A 358 -1.77 8.91 -12.96
N ILE A 359 -2.92 8.30 -12.86
CA ILE A 359 -3.86 8.04 -13.98
C ILE A 359 -5.28 8.48 -13.60
N PRO A 360 -6.18 8.75 -14.57
CA PRO A 360 -7.58 9.06 -14.28
C PRO A 360 -8.34 7.87 -13.65
N LYS A 361 -9.31 8.16 -12.77
CA LYS A 361 -10.19 7.14 -12.15
C LYS A 361 -10.85 6.20 -13.17
N SER A 362 -11.27 6.73 -14.32
CA SER A 362 -11.88 5.93 -15.39
C SER A 362 -10.95 4.85 -15.95
N ILE A 363 -9.64 5.16 -16.04
CA ILE A 363 -8.61 4.19 -16.45
C ILE A 363 -8.38 3.17 -15.34
N ALA A 364 -8.31 3.61 -14.07
CA ALA A 364 -8.17 2.72 -12.94
C ALA A 364 -9.30 1.67 -12.86
N LEU A 365 -10.55 2.09 -13.10
CA LEU A 365 -11.70 1.18 -13.16
C LEU A 365 -11.59 0.16 -14.30
N GLN A 366 -11.08 0.55 -15.49
CA GLN A 366 -10.81 -0.38 -16.59
C GLN A 366 -9.75 -1.41 -16.19
N LYS A 367 -8.70 -0.97 -15.49
CA LYS A 367 -7.63 -1.84 -15.00
C LYS A 367 -8.14 -2.84 -13.94
N LEU A 368 -8.98 -2.40 -12.99
CA LEU A 368 -9.60 -3.31 -12.01
C LEU A 368 -10.52 -4.33 -12.67
N LYS A 369 -11.28 -3.92 -13.70
CA LYS A 369 -12.09 -4.84 -14.49
C LYS A 369 -11.22 -5.89 -15.19
N SER A 370 -10.14 -5.45 -15.84
CA SER A 370 -9.19 -6.35 -16.50
C SER A 370 -8.52 -7.31 -15.52
N LEU A 371 -8.17 -6.85 -14.31
CA LEU A 371 -7.63 -7.68 -13.23
C LEU A 371 -8.61 -8.82 -12.86
N ALA A 372 -9.86 -8.45 -12.59
CA ALA A 372 -10.89 -9.41 -12.19
C ALA A 372 -11.20 -10.44 -13.28
N GLU A 373 -11.31 -9.97 -14.53
CA GLU A 373 -11.55 -10.85 -15.70
C GLU A 373 -10.36 -11.78 -15.94
N GLY A 374 -9.13 -11.27 -15.90
CA GLY A 374 -7.92 -12.08 -16.10
C GLY A 374 -7.69 -13.12 -15.02
N ALA A 375 -7.99 -12.80 -13.76
CA ALA A 375 -7.87 -13.73 -12.64
C ALA A 375 -8.87 -14.92 -12.73
N THR A 376 -10.00 -14.72 -13.40
CA THR A 376 -11.04 -15.77 -13.60
C THR A 376 -10.95 -16.49 -14.95
N MET A 377 -10.08 -16.02 -15.84
CA MET A 377 -9.95 -16.54 -17.20
C MET A 377 -9.32 -17.93 -17.21
N ASP A 378 -9.88 -18.82 -18.06
CA ASP A 378 -9.27 -20.08 -18.44
C ASP A 378 -8.81 -19.97 -19.90
N LEU A 379 -7.52 -19.73 -20.11
CA LEU A 379 -6.94 -19.57 -21.45
C LEU A 379 -7.15 -20.84 -22.33
N ASN A 380 -7.21 -22.02 -21.73
CA ASN A 380 -7.40 -23.28 -22.48
C ASN A 380 -8.80 -23.41 -23.09
N LYS A 381 -9.81 -22.71 -22.53
CA LYS A 381 -11.16 -22.68 -23.09
C LYS A 381 -11.35 -21.70 -24.24
N LYS A 382 -10.57 -20.59 -24.26
CA LYS A 382 -10.66 -19.58 -25.35
C LYS A 382 -9.95 -19.95 -26.64
N LEU A 383 -9.03 -20.91 -26.60
CA LEU A 383 -8.28 -21.34 -27.78
C LEU A 383 -8.99 -22.48 -28.58
N LYS A 384 -10.24 -22.83 -28.25
CA LYS A 384 -11.07 -23.71 -29.08
C LYS A 384 -11.80 -22.87 -30.10
N TYR A 385 -11.12 -22.54 -31.18
CA TYR A 385 -11.74 -22.07 -32.42
C TYR A 385 -12.27 -23.23 -33.23
#